data_e669a4ae6aebbbd22ba418d0acbe875b
#
_entry.id   e669a4ae6aebbbd22ba418d0acbe875b
#
_cell.length_a   1.000
_cell.length_b   1.000
_cell.length_c   1.000
_cell.angle_alpha   90.00
_cell.angle_beta   90.00
_cell.angle_gamma   90.00
#
_symmetry.space_group_name_H-M   'P 1'
#
loop_
_entity.id
_entity.type
_entity.pdbx_description
1 polymer ?
#
loop_
_entity_poly.entity_id
_entity_poly.type
_entity_poly.pdbx_seq_one_letter_code
_entity_poly.pdbx_strand_id
1 'polypeptide(L)'
;MKIAIISSVYEQTPPLRYGGIERVLDFLVKGLKTKGHDVTLFATGDSSSPCNLVHFFDHPVVPYEPNAQIIHSQKACRYINEHNFDIVHNNVDISVGLKDLLKVPMVHTLHMDVLSKSKQFIFSHFKDANYVAISDKQRQNAESYGLNVVSRIYNAIDVENYSPSLHRGKYLAYLGNFAPFKGPHIAIEISRKTGIPLKLAGKVNAMGKEYFEKEIEPYLDNSNIEYVGELNDVEKREFLKNSMGVLFPSTWDEPFGLVIIEAMACGVPVIGFPVGAVPEIIRHGENGFIAKDVNEMCSYTKQLSNIDAQTCHQYVVNNFNVERMANEYEAVFNKILNTKL
;
A
#
# COMPACT_ATOMS: atom_id res chain seq x y z
N MET A 1 -13.55 -16.33 14.71
CA MET A 1 -14.55 -15.33 14.25
C MET A 1 -14.90 -15.60 12.80
N LYS A 2 -16.13 -15.24 12.40
CA LYS A 2 -16.55 -15.19 11.01
C LYS A 2 -16.47 -13.73 10.51
N ILE A 3 -15.51 -13.47 9.65
CA ILE A 3 -15.10 -12.11 9.27
C ILE A 3 -15.48 -11.85 7.81
N ALA A 4 -16.20 -10.77 7.54
CA ALA A 4 -16.48 -10.26 6.20
C ALA A 4 -15.44 -9.20 5.84
N ILE A 5 -14.72 -9.35 4.72
CA ILE A 5 -13.77 -8.36 4.21
C ILE A 5 -14.33 -7.78 2.91
N ILE A 6 -14.57 -6.46 2.87
CA ILE A 6 -15.04 -5.77 1.66
C ILE A 6 -13.85 -5.13 0.96
N SER A 7 -13.59 -5.58 -0.27
CA SER A 7 -12.58 -5.04 -1.20
C SER A 7 -13.21 -4.15 -2.26
N SER A 8 -12.38 -3.52 -3.09
CA SER A 8 -12.82 -2.75 -4.24
C SER A 8 -13.28 -3.66 -5.39
N VAL A 9 -14.00 -3.07 -6.36
CA VAL A 9 -14.38 -3.75 -7.61
C VAL A 9 -13.54 -3.30 -8.81
N TYR A 10 -12.47 -2.55 -8.56
CA TYR A 10 -11.64 -1.98 -9.63
C TYR A 10 -10.37 -2.77 -9.88
N GLU A 11 -10.07 -3.73 -9.01
CA GLU A 11 -8.93 -4.63 -9.13
C GLU A 11 -9.29 -5.96 -8.44
N GLN A 12 -8.77 -7.08 -8.96
CA GLN A 12 -8.90 -8.37 -8.32
C GLN A 12 -8.02 -8.50 -7.07
N THR A 13 -8.37 -9.40 -6.17
CA THR A 13 -7.61 -9.69 -4.93
C THR A 13 -7.07 -11.14 -4.93
N PRO A 14 -5.73 -11.40 -4.96
CA PRO A 14 -4.67 -10.41 -5.12
C PRO A 14 -4.60 -9.83 -6.54
N PRO A 15 -4.01 -8.64 -6.73
CA PRO A 15 -3.85 -8.04 -8.03
C PRO A 15 -2.75 -8.76 -8.83
N LEU A 16 -2.88 -8.81 -10.15
CA LEU A 16 -1.86 -9.41 -11.02
C LEU A 16 -0.57 -8.59 -11.07
N ARG A 17 -0.70 -7.26 -11.03
CA ARG A 17 0.41 -6.29 -11.12
C ARG A 17 0.25 -5.17 -10.11
N TYR A 18 -0.30 -4.02 -10.53
CA TYR A 18 -0.61 -2.90 -9.64
C TYR A 18 -1.85 -3.20 -8.79
N GLY A 19 -1.86 -2.72 -7.53
CA GLY A 19 -2.97 -2.89 -6.60
C GLY A 19 -2.45 -3.06 -5.16
N GLY A 20 -2.06 -1.95 -4.52
CA GLY A 20 -1.47 -2.00 -3.17
C GLY A 20 -2.45 -2.44 -2.10
N ILE A 21 -3.71 -1.94 -2.18
CA ILE A 21 -4.76 -2.25 -1.20
C ILE A 21 -5.13 -3.73 -1.29
N GLU A 22 -5.45 -4.20 -2.48
CA GLU A 22 -5.88 -5.58 -2.73
C GLU A 22 -4.78 -6.58 -2.35
N ARG A 23 -3.52 -6.21 -2.54
CA ARG A 23 -2.38 -7.02 -2.10
C ARG A 23 -2.30 -7.14 -0.58
N VAL A 24 -2.44 -6.03 0.13
CA VAL A 24 -2.47 -6.03 1.60
C VAL A 24 -3.67 -6.84 2.12
N LEU A 25 -4.83 -6.76 1.45
CA LEU A 25 -5.99 -7.55 1.82
C LEU A 25 -5.76 -9.05 1.65
N ASP A 26 -5.11 -9.48 0.56
CA ASP A 26 -4.74 -10.88 0.35
C ASP A 26 -3.81 -11.38 1.48
N PHE A 27 -2.82 -10.57 1.86
CA PHE A 27 -1.94 -10.90 2.98
C PHE A 27 -2.71 -11.00 4.30
N LEU A 28 -3.62 -10.06 4.56
CA LEU A 28 -4.45 -10.10 5.76
C LEU A 28 -5.38 -11.33 5.78
N VAL A 29 -6.01 -11.67 4.65
CA VAL A 29 -6.82 -12.89 4.50
C VAL A 29 -5.99 -14.12 4.86
N LYS A 30 -4.78 -14.27 4.30
CA LYS A 30 -3.86 -15.38 4.60
C LYS A 30 -3.53 -15.45 6.09
N GLY A 31 -3.16 -14.33 6.70
CA GLY A 31 -2.84 -14.27 8.12
C GLY A 31 -4.03 -14.65 9.02
N LEU A 32 -5.23 -14.13 8.75
CA LEU A 32 -6.43 -14.44 9.51
C LEU A 32 -6.85 -15.91 9.33
N LYS A 33 -6.71 -16.46 8.12
CA LYS A 33 -6.97 -17.90 7.85
C LYS A 33 -6.00 -18.81 8.62
N THR A 34 -4.71 -18.47 8.66
CA THR A 34 -3.70 -19.21 9.44
C THR A 34 -4.03 -19.22 10.94
N LYS A 35 -4.71 -18.18 11.45
CA LYS A 35 -5.20 -18.09 12.82
C LYS A 35 -6.54 -18.83 13.06
N GLY A 36 -7.08 -19.51 12.04
CA GLY A 36 -8.31 -20.32 12.16
C GLY A 36 -9.61 -19.50 12.05
N HIS A 37 -9.58 -18.26 11.56
CA HIS A 37 -10.80 -17.50 11.31
C HIS A 37 -11.52 -17.97 10.06
N ASP A 38 -12.86 -17.89 10.06
CA ASP A 38 -13.70 -18.07 8.88
C ASP A 38 -13.81 -16.72 8.15
N VAL A 39 -13.09 -16.59 7.03
CA VAL A 39 -13.00 -15.35 6.28
C VAL A 39 -13.78 -15.47 4.98
N THR A 40 -14.63 -14.48 4.70
CA THR A 40 -15.31 -14.29 3.42
C THR A 40 -14.89 -12.95 2.82
N LEU A 41 -14.31 -13.00 1.63
CA LEU A 41 -13.91 -11.84 0.86
C LEU A 41 -15.03 -11.45 -0.11
N PHE A 42 -15.43 -10.20 -0.09
CA PHE A 42 -16.31 -9.56 -1.07
C PHE A 42 -15.44 -8.78 -2.05
N ALA A 43 -15.26 -9.32 -3.25
CA ALA A 43 -14.37 -8.77 -4.29
C ALA A 43 -14.92 -9.11 -5.69
N THR A 44 -14.11 -8.99 -6.74
CA THR A 44 -14.45 -9.46 -8.09
C THR A 44 -14.31 -10.98 -8.21
N GLY A 45 -15.04 -11.60 -9.14
CA GLY A 45 -15.15 -13.06 -9.28
C GLY A 45 -13.85 -13.76 -9.69
N ASP A 46 -12.92 -13.03 -10.28
CA ASP A 46 -11.57 -13.49 -10.64
C ASP A 46 -10.56 -13.40 -9.48
N SER A 47 -10.98 -12.94 -8.31
CA SER A 47 -10.15 -12.93 -7.10
C SER A 47 -9.84 -14.35 -6.61
N SER A 48 -8.63 -14.57 -6.08
CA SER A 48 -8.12 -15.92 -5.76
C SER A 48 -7.50 -16.05 -4.36
N SER A 49 -7.84 -15.16 -3.43
CA SER A 49 -7.41 -15.29 -2.04
C SER A 49 -7.92 -16.59 -1.40
N PRO A 50 -7.17 -17.21 -0.46
CA PRO A 50 -7.50 -18.56 0.07
C PRO A 50 -8.62 -18.52 1.13
N CYS A 51 -9.80 -18.02 0.76
CA CYS A 51 -10.97 -17.86 1.63
C CYS A 51 -12.27 -18.04 0.83
N ASN A 52 -13.42 -17.94 1.50
CA ASN A 52 -14.70 -17.87 0.80
C ASN A 52 -14.77 -16.58 -0.01
N LEU A 53 -15.19 -16.67 -1.26
CA LEU A 53 -15.38 -15.53 -2.15
C LEU A 53 -16.86 -15.31 -2.43
N VAL A 54 -17.31 -14.07 -2.26
CA VAL A 54 -18.64 -13.61 -2.71
C VAL A 54 -18.42 -12.43 -3.67
N HIS A 55 -18.93 -12.55 -4.88
CA HIS A 55 -18.78 -11.52 -5.92
C HIS A 55 -20.13 -11.12 -6.51
N PHE A 56 -20.16 -9.91 -7.03
CA PHE A 56 -21.32 -9.34 -7.74
C PHE A 56 -20.92 -8.78 -9.11
N PHE A 57 -19.63 -8.81 -9.41
CA PHE A 57 -19.00 -8.51 -10.68
C PHE A 57 -17.95 -9.59 -10.95
N ASP A 58 -18.00 -10.20 -12.13
CA ASP A 58 -17.10 -11.32 -12.46
C ASP A 58 -15.65 -10.86 -12.66
N HIS A 59 -15.45 -9.63 -13.12
CA HIS A 59 -14.15 -9.01 -13.38
C HIS A 59 -14.09 -7.57 -12.88
N PRO A 60 -12.87 -6.99 -12.74
CA PRO A 60 -12.71 -5.58 -12.42
C PRO A 60 -13.47 -4.65 -13.36
N VAL A 61 -14.14 -3.66 -12.79
CA VAL A 61 -14.94 -2.70 -13.55
C VAL A 61 -14.04 -1.61 -14.12
N VAL A 62 -13.70 -1.76 -15.39
CA VAL A 62 -12.86 -0.84 -16.16
C VAL A 62 -13.56 -0.46 -17.46
N PRO A 63 -13.68 0.83 -17.80
CA PRO A 63 -13.21 2.02 -17.09
C PRO A 63 -13.91 2.26 -15.75
N TYR A 64 -13.32 3.11 -14.90
CA TYR A 64 -13.84 3.45 -13.57
C TYR A 64 -15.29 3.91 -13.61
N GLU A 65 -16.16 3.20 -12.88
CA GLU A 65 -17.60 3.50 -12.73
C GLU A 65 -17.95 3.55 -11.23
N PRO A 66 -18.10 4.75 -10.63
CA PRO A 66 -18.30 4.88 -9.18
C PRO A 66 -19.54 4.16 -8.65
N ASN A 67 -20.61 4.04 -9.48
CA ASN A 67 -21.83 3.33 -9.08
C ASN A 67 -21.61 1.83 -8.88
N ALA A 68 -20.64 1.22 -9.58
CA ALA A 68 -20.33 -0.18 -9.42
C ALA A 68 -19.88 -0.50 -7.98
N GLN A 69 -19.07 0.37 -7.39
CA GLN A 69 -18.62 0.22 -6.00
C GLN A 69 -19.80 0.38 -5.01
N ILE A 70 -20.72 1.30 -5.27
CA ILE A 70 -21.93 1.48 -4.44
C ILE A 70 -22.80 0.22 -4.49
N ILE A 71 -23.05 -0.31 -5.70
CA ILE A 71 -23.83 -1.52 -5.91
C ILE A 71 -23.18 -2.71 -5.19
N HIS A 72 -21.87 -2.88 -5.34
CA HIS A 72 -21.12 -3.94 -4.68
C HIS A 72 -21.27 -3.86 -3.16
N SER A 73 -21.02 -2.69 -2.59
CA SER A 73 -21.09 -2.45 -1.15
C SER A 73 -22.49 -2.67 -0.59
N GLN A 74 -23.53 -2.24 -1.30
CA GLN A 74 -24.93 -2.47 -0.91
C GLN A 74 -25.29 -3.96 -0.92
N LYS A 75 -24.91 -4.69 -1.98
CA LYS A 75 -25.15 -6.13 -2.08
C LYS A 75 -24.37 -6.91 -1.01
N ALA A 76 -23.12 -6.50 -0.72
CA ALA A 76 -22.31 -7.08 0.36
C ALA A 76 -22.98 -6.85 1.72
N CYS A 77 -23.45 -5.64 2.00
CA CYS A 77 -24.16 -5.32 3.25
C CYS A 77 -25.42 -6.20 3.43
N ARG A 78 -26.23 -6.35 2.37
CA ARG A 78 -27.41 -7.23 2.38
C ARG A 78 -27.01 -8.68 2.67
N TYR A 79 -26.02 -9.22 1.95
CA TYR A 79 -25.54 -10.59 2.16
C TYR A 79 -25.05 -10.79 3.58
N ILE A 80 -24.26 -9.87 4.12
CA ILE A 80 -23.73 -9.92 5.48
C ILE A 80 -24.86 -9.97 6.52
N ASN A 81 -25.90 -9.18 6.32
CA ASN A 81 -27.08 -9.14 7.22
C ASN A 81 -27.96 -10.40 7.15
N GLU A 82 -27.90 -11.15 6.06
CA GLU A 82 -28.62 -12.42 5.85
C GLU A 82 -27.80 -13.65 6.36
N HIS A 83 -26.51 -13.46 6.70
CA HIS A 83 -25.60 -14.51 7.13
C HIS A 83 -24.94 -14.14 8.46
N ASN A 84 -24.60 -15.13 9.28
CA ASN A 84 -24.06 -14.92 10.62
C ASN A 84 -22.57 -14.56 10.60
N PHE A 85 -22.24 -13.30 10.32
CA PHE A 85 -20.91 -12.74 10.51
C PHE A 85 -20.78 -12.16 11.93
N ASP A 86 -19.53 -12.09 12.44
CA ASP A 86 -19.22 -11.45 13.72
C ASP A 86 -18.85 -9.99 13.51
N ILE A 87 -18.10 -9.68 12.42
CA ILE A 87 -17.55 -8.36 12.16
C ILE A 87 -17.31 -8.14 10.67
N VAL A 88 -17.37 -6.87 10.25
CA VAL A 88 -17.02 -6.42 8.89
C VAL A 88 -15.72 -5.63 8.93
N HIS A 89 -14.74 -6.04 8.12
CA HIS A 89 -13.56 -5.24 7.79
C HIS A 89 -13.76 -4.57 6.44
N ASN A 90 -13.99 -3.28 6.45
CA ASN A 90 -14.23 -2.48 5.25
C ASN A 90 -12.95 -1.76 4.79
N ASN A 91 -12.70 -1.81 3.48
CA ASN A 91 -11.52 -1.19 2.84
C ASN A 91 -11.88 -0.21 1.73
N VAL A 92 -13.15 0.16 1.65
CA VAL A 92 -13.72 1.04 0.63
C VAL A 92 -14.40 2.22 1.30
N ASP A 93 -13.90 3.43 1.08
CA ASP A 93 -14.34 4.63 1.81
C ASP A 93 -15.85 4.88 1.70
N ILE A 94 -16.43 4.71 0.48
CA ILE A 94 -17.87 4.95 0.30
C ILE A 94 -18.74 3.96 1.08
N SER A 95 -18.21 2.79 1.40
CA SER A 95 -18.93 1.76 2.16
C SER A 95 -19.06 2.08 3.65
N VAL A 96 -18.29 3.06 4.16
CA VAL A 96 -18.43 3.55 5.56
C VAL A 96 -19.85 4.01 5.83
N GLY A 97 -20.53 4.60 4.84
CA GLY A 97 -21.93 5.00 4.93
C GLY A 97 -22.92 3.87 5.19
N LEU A 98 -22.50 2.61 5.06
CA LEU A 98 -23.36 1.44 5.33
C LEU A 98 -23.25 0.95 6.78
N LYS A 99 -22.39 1.55 7.62
CA LYS A 99 -22.14 1.07 9.00
C LYS A 99 -23.41 0.93 9.84
N ASP A 100 -24.35 1.88 9.69
CA ASP A 100 -25.58 1.92 10.45
C ASP A 100 -26.68 0.99 9.91
N LEU A 101 -26.47 0.41 8.72
CA LEU A 101 -27.36 -0.59 8.10
C LEU A 101 -26.89 -2.03 8.39
N LEU A 102 -25.70 -2.23 8.90
CA LEU A 102 -25.16 -3.53 9.27
C LEU A 102 -25.64 -3.94 10.66
N LYS A 103 -26.01 -5.22 10.82
CA LYS A 103 -26.36 -5.81 12.11
C LYS A 103 -25.15 -6.12 12.99
N VAL A 104 -23.96 -6.11 12.42
CA VAL A 104 -22.68 -6.39 13.08
C VAL A 104 -21.75 -5.20 12.99
N PRO A 105 -20.76 -5.04 13.89
CA PRO A 105 -19.84 -3.93 13.85
C PRO A 105 -18.99 -3.91 12.59
N MET A 106 -18.64 -2.69 12.16
CA MET A 106 -17.72 -2.43 11.06
C MET A 106 -16.44 -1.79 11.58
N VAL A 107 -15.30 -2.22 11.05
CA VAL A 107 -14.01 -1.55 11.13
C VAL A 107 -13.61 -1.11 9.73
N HIS A 108 -13.20 0.14 9.55
CA HIS A 108 -12.73 0.66 8.27
C HIS A 108 -11.25 1.00 8.31
N THR A 109 -10.46 0.42 7.39
CA THR A 109 -9.05 0.78 7.23
C THR A 109 -8.90 1.95 6.25
N LEU A 110 -8.22 2.99 6.71
CA LEU A 110 -7.88 4.16 5.90
C LEU A 110 -6.67 3.83 5.03
N HIS A 111 -6.85 3.74 3.71
CA HIS A 111 -5.77 3.43 2.78
C HIS A 111 -5.23 4.65 2.04
N MET A 112 -5.97 5.76 2.05
CA MET A 112 -5.66 6.97 1.31
C MET A 112 -5.54 8.17 2.25
N ASP A 113 -5.08 9.30 1.72
CA ASP A 113 -5.09 10.55 2.46
C ASP A 113 -6.51 10.97 2.86
N VAL A 114 -6.73 11.09 4.17
CA VAL A 114 -8.02 11.44 4.76
C VAL A 114 -8.34 12.94 4.64
N LEU A 115 -7.32 13.77 4.39
CA LEU A 115 -7.47 15.23 4.33
C LEU A 115 -7.81 15.74 2.93
N SER A 116 -7.84 14.89 1.91
CA SER A 116 -8.32 15.28 0.58
C SER A 116 -9.80 15.69 0.62
N LYS A 117 -10.20 16.73 -0.11
CA LYS A 117 -11.56 17.29 -0.09
C LYS A 117 -12.65 16.24 -0.30
N SER A 118 -12.45 15.30 -1.23
CA SER A 118 -13.41 14.24 -1.52
C SER A 118 -13.58 13.27 -0.35
N LYS A 119 -12.50 12.96 0.37
CA LYS A 119 -12.54 12.06 1.54
C LYS A 119 -13.11 12.75 2.77
N GLN A 120 -12.77 14.01 2.99
CA GLN A 120 -13.33 14.81 4.08
C GLN A 120 -14.85 14.86 3.99
N PHE A 121 -15.44 14.92 2.79
CA PHE A 121 -16.90 14.96 2.64
C PHE A 121 -17.54 13.71 3.26
N ILE A 122 -17.10 12.50 2.90
CA ILE A 122 -17.69 11.27 3.45
C ILE A 122 -17.36 11.10 4.94
N PHE A 123 -16.11 11.29 5.32
CA PHE A 123 -15.68 11.05 6.70
C PHE A 123 -16.28 12.05 7.70
N SER A 124 -16.67 13.27 7.27
CA SER A 124 -17.34 14.25 8.14
C SER A 124 -18.68 13.75 8.66
N HIS A 125 -19.36 12.85 7.93
CA HIS A 125 -20.67 12.32 8.28
C HIS A 125 -20.59 11.03 9.12
N PHE A 126 -19.42 10.39 9.20
CA PHE A 126 -19.21 9.09 9.87
C PHE A 126 -18.01 9.12 10.82
N LYS A 127 -17.80 10.23 11.55
CA LYS A 127 -16.65 10.40 12.44
C LYS A 127 -16.57 9.35 13.55
N ASP A 128 -17.69 8.81 13.96
CA ASP A 128 -17.87 7.80 14.99
C ASP A 128 -17.63 6.35 14.54
N ALA A 129 -17.38 6.11 13.23
CA ALA A 129 -17.01 4.78 12.76
C ALA A 129 -15.67 4.33 13.35
N ASN A 130 -15.44 3.03 13.46
CA ASN A 130 -14.17 2.50 13.95
C ASN A 130 -13.13 2.52 12.82
N TYR A 131 -12.19 3.45 12.90
CA TYR A 131 -11.13 3.59 11.88
C TYR A 131 -9.83 2.95 12.34
N VAL A 132 -9.13 2.31 11.40
CA VAL A 132 -7.75 1.87 11.54
C VAL A 132 -6.90 2.70 10.58
N ALA A 133 -5.88 3.37 11.10
CA ALA A 133 -4.87 4.05 10.31
C ALA A 133 -3.70 3.11 10.00
N ILE A 134 -3.04 3.31 8.86
CA ILE A 134 -1.90 2.47 8.43
C ILE A 134 -0.53 3.11 8.69
N SER A 135 -0.50 4.28 9.33
CA SER A 135 0.70 4.94 9.83
C SER A 135 0.37 5.88 10.98
N ASP A 136 1.37 6.27 11.77
CA ASP A 136 1.17 7.24 12.85
C ASP A 136 0.87 8.64 12.30
N LYS A 137 1.47 9.03 11.17
CA LYS A 137 1.13 10.28 10.49
C LYS A 137 -0.31 10.29 10.02
N GLN A 138 -0.78 9.21 9.40
CA GLN A 138 -2.17 9.12 8.97
C GLN A 138 -3.13 9.12 10.18
N ARG A 139 -2.77 8.44 11.28
CA ARG A 139 -3.53 8.48 12.53
C ARG A 139 -3.68 9.91 13.03
N GLN A 140 -2.58 10.66 13.15
CA GLN A 140 -2.60 12.06 13.58
C GLN A 140 -3.49 12.93 12.68
N ASN A 141 -3.40 12.77 11.36
CA ASN A 141 -4.24 13.47 10.41
C ASN A 141 -5.72 13.12 10.62
N ALA A 142 -6.06 11.84 10.77
CA ALA A 142 -7.43 11.37 10.98
C ALA A 142 -8.01 11.86 12.33
N GLU A 143 -7.25 11.75 13.41
CA GLU A 143 -7.64 12.24 14.76
C GLU A 143 -7.82 13.76 14.77
N SER A 144 -6.96 14.51 14.08
CA SER A 144 -7.09 15.97 13.96
C SER A 144 -8.36 16.39 13.22
N TYR A 145 -8.85 15.53 12.32
CA TYR A 145 -10.14 15.71 11.65
C TYR A 145 -11.34 15.24 12.50
N GLY A 146 -11.08 14.62 13.64
CA GLY A 146 -12.08 14.14 14.59
C GLY A 146 -12.62 12.74 14.30
N LEU A 147 -11.89 11.91 13.55
CA LEU A 147 -12.26 10.53 13.33
C LEU A 147 -11.94 9.66 14.56
N ASN A 148 -12.79 8.68 14.86
CA ASN A 148 -12.56 7.70 15.92
C ASN A 148 -11.56 6.63 15.46
N VAL A 149 -10.26 6.92 15.60
CA VAL A 149 -9.19 5.97 15.24
C VAL A 149 -8.96 4.99 16.38
N VAL A 150 -9.44 3.76 16.22
CA VAL A 150 -9.37 2.71 17.26
C VAL A 150 -8.01 2.04 17.35
N SER A 151 -7.21 2.10 16.29
CA SER A 151 -5.84 1.58 16.23
C SER A 151 -5.04 2.15 15.06
N ARG A 152 -3.71 2.03 15.14
CA ARG A 152 -2.81 2.15 14.01
C ARG A 152 -2.19 0.76 13.75
N ILE A 153 -2.33 0.26 12.52
CA ILE A 153 -1.80 -1.03 12.09
C ILE A 153 -1.03 -0.82 10.79
N TYR A 154 0.30 -0.97 10.84
CA TYR A 154 1.11 -0.89 9.63
C TYR A 154 0.74 -2.01 8.65
N ASN A 155 0.74 -1.70 7.35
CA ASN A 155 0.67 -2.71 6.31
C ASN A 155 1.83 -3.71 6.45
N ALA A 156 1.65 -4.86 5.82
CA ALA A 156 2.64 -5.93 5.80
C ALA A 156 2.86 -6.46 4.38
N ILE A 157 3.93 -7.20 4.22
CA ILE A 157 4.19 -8.03 3.04
C ILE A 157 4.44 -9.48 3.48
N ASP A 158 4.28 -10.40 2.54
CA ASP A 158 4.62 -11.81 2.74
C ASP A 158 6.15 -11.96 2.62
N VAL A 159 6.83 -11.80 3.76
CA VAL A 159 8.30 -11.76 3.86
C VAL A 159 8.97 -13.04 3.40
N GLU A 160 8.27 -14.19 3.43
CA GLU A 160 8.76 -15.48 2.95
C GLU A 160 9.09 -15.47 1.44
N ASN A 161 8.44 -14.59 0.68
CA ASN A 161 8.68 -14.42 -0.75
C ASN A 161 9.88 -13.53 -1.07
N TYR A 162 10.56 -12.98 -0.05
CA TYR A 162 11.68 -12.05 -0.21
C TYR A 162 12.95 -12.63 0.38
N SER A 163 14.07 -12.34 -0.27
CA SER A 163 15.39 -12.67 0.25
C SER A 163 16.35 -11.53 -0.06
N PRO A 164 17.26 -11.19 0.87
CA PRO A 164 18.20 -10.09 0.65
C PRO A 164 19.17 -10.43 -0.48
N SER A 165 19.43 -9.45 -1.36
CA SER A 165 20.51 -9.52 -2.33
C SER A 165 21.83 -9.14 -1.62
N LEU A 166 22.80 -10.05 -1.65
CA LEU A 166 24.12 -9.78 -1.10
C LEU A 166 25.01 -8.98 -2.08
N HIS A 167 24.55 -8.82 -3.31
CA HIS A 167 25.26 -8.06 -4.35
C HIS A 167 24.49 -6.78 -4.67
N ARG A 168 25.16 -5.64 -4.55
CA ARG A 168 24.58 -4.36 -4.98
C ARG A 168 24.51 -4.30 -6.51
N GLY A 169 23.34 -3.92 -7.01
CA GLY A 169 23.14 -3.67 -8.43
C GLY A 169 23.88 -2.40 -8.91
N LYS A 170 23.69 -2.09 -10.19
CA LYS A 170 24.40 -1.00 -10.86
C LYS A 170 23.49 0.21 -11.21
N TYR A 171 22.21 0.16 -10.84
CA TYR A 171 21.25 1.21 -11.16
C TYR A 171 20.45 1.62 -9.94
N LEU A 172 19.97 2.86 -9.94
CA LEU A 172 18.93 3.31 -9.03
C LEU A 172 17.58 2.86 -9.56
N ALA A 173 16.69 2.42 -8.69
CA ALA A 173 15.34 2.03 -9.06
C ALA A 173 14.32 3.07 -8.61
N TYR A 174 13.33 3.34 -9.48
CA TYR A 174 12.07 3.98 -9.11
C TYR A 174 10.94 2.97 -9.38
N LEU A 175 10.05 2.79 -8.42
CA LEU A 175 8.89 1.92 -8.55
C LEU A 175 7.66 2.65 -8.03
N GLY A 176 6.69 2.92 -8.90
CA GLY A 176 5.46 3.62 -8.52
C GLY A 176 4.66 4.13 -9.71
N ASN A 177 3.50 4.74 -9.43
CA ASN A 177 2.72 5.42 -10.45
C ASN A 177 3.44 6.66 -10.99
N PHE A 178 3.22 6.96 -12.27
CA PHE A 178 3.74 8.16 -12.91
C PHE A 178 2.78 9.32 -12.69
N ALA A 179 2.96 9.99 -11.53
CA ALA A 179 2.24 11.20 -11.16
C ALA A 179 3.23 12.23 -10.61
N PRO A 180 3.02 13.55 -10.83
CA PRO A 180 3.96 14.60 -10.40
C PRO A 180 4.35 14.48 -8.93
N PHE A 181 3.38 14.24 -8.04
CA PHE A 181 3.59 14.14 -6.60
C PHE A 181 4.33 12.88 -6.15
N LYS A 182 4.46 11.85 -7.02
CA LYS A 182 5.29 10.66 -6.78
C LYS A 182 6.76 10.87 -7.15
N GLY A 183 7.06 11.93 -7.89
CA GLY A 183 8.41 12.41 -8.17
C GLY A 183 9.27 11.59 -9.13
N PRO A 184 8.77 10.88 -10.16
CA PRO A 184 9.65 10.17 -11.10
C PRO A 184 10.58 11.13 -11.87
N HIS A 185 10.16 12.37 -12.13
CA HIS A 185 11.01 13.41 -12.70
C HIS A 185 12.18 13.79 -11.77
N ILE A 186 11.98 13.73 -10.45
CA ILE A 186 13.05 13.95 -9.46
C ILE A 186 14.04 12.78 -9.49
N ALA A 187 13.57 11.54 -9.65
CA ALA A 187 14.46 10.40 -9.82
C ALA A 187 15.33 10.53 -11.08
N ILE A 188 14.77 11.04 -12.17
CA ILE A 188 15.51 11.36 -13.42
C ILE A 188 16.56 12.45 -13.16
N GLU A 189 16.19 13.53 -12.46
CA GLU A 189 17.13 14.61 -12.10
C GLU A 189 18.31 14.06 -11.29
N ILE A 190 18.06 13.19 -10.31
CA ILE A 190 19.11 12.55 -9.48
C ILE A 190 20.04 11.71 -10.38
N SER A 191 19.49 10.86 -11.24
CA SER A 191 20.29 10.06 -12.18
C SER A 191 21.21 10.94 -13.04
N ARG A 192 20.67 12.01 -13.62
CA ARG A 192 21.44 12.94 -14.45
C ARG A 192 22.54 13.69 -13.68
N LYS A 193 22.25 14.10 -12.43
CA LYS A 193 23.24 14.79 -11.58
C LYS A 193 24.36 13.85 -11.09
N THR A 194 24.04 12.59 -10.85
CA THR A 194 24.99 11.62 -10.28
C THR A 194 25.70 10.77 -11.34
N GLY A 195 25.16 10.70 -12.56
CA GLY A 195 25.63 9.82 -13.63
C GLY A 195 25.31 8.33 -13.38
N ILE A 196 24.50 8.02 -12.36
CA ILE A 196 24.12 6.64 -12.03
C ILE A 196 22.91 6.24 -12.88
N PRO A 197 22.95 5.09 -13.58
CA PRO A 197 21.81 4.60 -14.35
C PRO A 197 20.54 4.49 -13.51
N LEU A 198 19.39 4.79 -14.11
CA LEU A 198 18.07 4.73 -13.47
C LEU A 198 17.14 3.82 -14.27
N LYS A 199 16.48 2.91 -13.56
CA LYS A 199 15.37 2.16 -14.11
C LYS A 199 14.07 2.57 -13.44
N LEU A 200 13.06 2.88 -14.26
CA LEU A 200 11.74 3.32 -13.86
C LEU A 200 10.74 2.19 -14.12
N ALA A 201 9.99 1.78 -13.11
CA ALA A 201 8.94 0.78 -13.24
C ALA A 201 7.62 1.30 -12.67
N GLY A 202 6.50 0.89 -13.28
CA GLY A 202 5.16 1.21 -12.79
C GLY A 202 4.15 1.52 -13.86
N LYS A 203 2.92 1.76 -13.44
CA LYS A 203 1.78 1.99 -14.32
C LYS A 203 1.71 3.45 -14.76
N VAL A 204 1.61 3.67 -16.07
CA VAL A 204 1.19 4.95 -16.65
C VAL A 204 -0.34 4.89 -16.79
N ASN A 205 -1.07 5.45 -15.85
CA ASN A 205 -2.54 5.50 -15.92
C ASN A 205 -3.00 6.66 -16.82
N ALA A 206 -4.30 6.68 -17.15
CA ALA A 206 -4.85 7.69 -18.07
C ALA A 206 -4.62 9.13 -17.57
N MET A 207 -4.68 9.39 -16.26
CA MET A 207 -4.43 10.72 -15.68
C MET A 207 -2.95 11.11 -15.67
N GLY A 208 -2.05 10.14 -15.66
CA GLY A 208 -0.60 10.35 -15.69
C GLY A 208 0.01 10.38 -17.09
N LYS A 209 -0.77 10.07 -18.14
CA LYS A 209 -0.26 9.91 -19.50
C LYS A 209 0.40 11.19 -20.04
N GLU A 210 -0.29 12.31 -19.94
CA GLU A 210 0.24 13.61 -20.42
C GLU A 210 1.51 14.01 -19.66
N TYR A 211 1.53 13.78 -18.35
CA TYR A 211 2.73 14.01 -17.53
C TYR A 211 3.88 13.10 -17.94
N PHE A 212 3.62 11.83 -18.19
CA PHE A 212 4.65 10.89 -18.64
C PHE A 212 5.24 11.30 -19.98
N GLU A 213 4.41 11.62 -20.96
CA GLU A 213 4.82 12.05 -22.30
C GLU A 213 5.65 13.35 -22.29
N LYS A 214 5.36 14.28 -21.36
CA LYS A 214 6.06 15.57 -21.29
C LYS A 214 7.30 15.55 -20.40
N GLU A 215 7.23 14.90 -19.24
CA GLU A 215 8.23 15.03 -18.17
C GLU A 215 9.11 13.78 -17.98
N ILE A 216 8.77 12.65 -18.59
CA ILE A 216 9.49 11.39 -18.41
C ILE A 216 10.06 10.91 -19.74
N GLU A 217 9.20 10.68 -20.73
CA GLU A 217 9.56 10.09 -22.02
C GLU A 217 10.72 10.79 -22.74
N PRO A 218 10.84 12.14 -22.75
CA PRO A 218 11.96 12.83 -23.40
C PRO A 218 13.34 12.51 -22.82
N TYR A 219 13.40 11.94 -21.61
CA TYR A 219 14.66 11.59 -20.94
C TYR A 219 15.01 10.10 -21.04
N LEU A 220 14.13 9.29 -21.62
CA LEU A 220 14.38 7.85 -21.80
C LEU A 220 15.36 7.66 -22.96
N ASP A 221 16.49 7.05 -22.68
CA ASP A 221 17.55 6.79 -23.68
C ASP A 221 17.91 5.28 -23.81
N ASN A 222 17.24 4.42 -23.01
CA ASN A 222 17.43 2.97 -22.94
C ASN A 222 18.88 2.53 -22.64
N SER A 223 19.73 3.45 -22.24
CA SER A 223 21.11 3.18 -21.84
C SER A 223 21.39 3.59 -20.40
N ASN A 224 21.02 4.82 -20.05
CA ASN A 224 21.21 5.38 -18.71
C ASN A 224 19.88 5.55 -17.96
N ILE A 225 18.79 5.93 -18.65
CA ILE A 225 17.44 6.06 -18.08
C ILE A 225 16.48 5.18 -18.88
N GLU A 226 15.98 4.13 -18.24
CA GLU A 226 15.14 3.10 -18.86
C GLU A 226 13.77 3.05 -18.18
N TYR A 227 12.69 3.00 -18.97
CA TYR A 227 11.37 2.62 -18.49
C TYR A 227 11.08 1.16 -18.82
N VAL A 228 10.94 0.32 -17.79
CA VAL A 228 10.77 -1.12 -17.94
C VAL A 228 9.31 -1.59 -17.91
N GLY A 229 8.37 -0.65 -17.81
CA GLY A 229 6.94 -0.97 -17.79
C GLY A 229 6.41 -1.35 -16.40
N GLU A 230 5.24 -1.97 -16.40
CA GLU A 230 4.58 -2.45 -15.19
C GLU A 230 5.01 -3.90 -14.90
N LEU A 231 5.45 -4.15 -13.68
CA LEU A 231 6.02 -5.42 -13.24
C LEU A 231 5.03 -6.24 -12.42
N ASN A 232 5.02 -7.56 -12.62
CA ASN A 232 4.38 -8.50 -11.69
C ASN A 232 5.27 -8.71 -10.45
N ASP A 233 4.81 -9.52 -9.48
CA ASP A 233 5.52 -9.69 -8.20
C ASP A 233 6.89 -10.35 -8.34
N VAL A 234 7.07 -11.27 -9.25
CA VAL A 234 8.37 -11.93 -9.49
C VAL A 234 9.33 -10.94 -10.15
N GLU A 235 8.89 -10.30 -11.21
CA GLU A 235 9.67 -9.28 -11.93
C GLU A 235 10.04 -8.11 -11.00
N LYS A 236 9.12 -7.67 -10.13
CA LYS A 236 9.33 -6.61 -9.15
C LYS A 236 10.44 -6.97 -8.17
N ARG A 237 10.42 -8.17 -7.61
CA ARG A 237 11.48 -8.63 -6.69
C ARG A 237 12.83 -8.67 -7.36
N GLU A 238 12.93 -9.20 -8.58
CA GLU A 238 14.17 -9.22 -9.33
C GLU A 238 14.64 -7.81 -9.71
N PHE A 239 13.72 -6.93 -10.10
CA PHE A 239 14.02 -5.52 -10.37
C PHE A 239 14.60 -4.82 -9.15
N LEU A 240 14.01 -5.02 -7.96
CA LEU A 240 14.50 -4.46 -6.72
C LEU A 240 15.86 -5.06 -6.33
N LYS A 241 16.01 -6.39 -6.30
CA LYS A 241 17.26 -7.08 -5.94
C LYS A 241 18.48 -6.66 -6.77
N ASN A 242 18.26 -6.34 -8.04
CA ASN A 242 19.31 -5.94 -8.97
C ASN A 242 19.59 -4.44 -8.95
N SER A 243 18.93 -3.66 -8.07
CA SER A 243 19.21 -2.23 -7.88
C SER A 243 20.26 -2.01 -6.80
N MET A 244 20.92 -0.85 -6.84
CA MET A 244 21.82 -0.41 -5.77
C MET A 244 21.08 0.32 -4.64
N GLY A 245 19.90 0.84 -4.93
CA GLY A 245 19.01 1.54 -4.01
C GLY A 245 17.75 1.99 -4.71
N VAL A 246 16.70 2.24 -3.94
CA VAL A 246 15.42 2.75 -4.45
C VAL A 246 15.31 4.23 -4.13
N LEU A 247 14.95 5.03 -5.13
CA LEU A 247 14.55 6.42 -4.96
C LEU A 247 13.03 6.47 -4.70
N PHE A 248 12.65 7.08 -3.59
CA PHE A 248 11.27 7.33 -3.20
C PHE A 248 11.02 8.84 -3.03
N PRO A 249 11.05 9.61 -4.12
CA PRO A 249 11.03 11.08 -4.09
C PRO A 249 9.60 11.64 -4.05
N SER A 250 8.69 10.96 -3.35
CA SER A 250 7.31 11.42 -3.16
C SER A 250 7.30 12.76 -2.41
N THR A 251 6.46 13.69 -2.87
CA THR A 251 6.31 15.05 -2.29
C THR A 251 4.98 15.23 -1.57
N TRP A 252 4.13 14.19 -1.50
CA TRP A 252 2.87 14.22 -0.78
C TRP A 252 2.92 13.35 0.48
N ASP A 253 1.99 13.56 1.41
CA ASP A 253 1.88 12.74 2.62
C ASP A 253 1.50 11.30 2.25
N GLU A 254 2.51 10.48 2.00
CA GLU A 254 2.36 9.07 1.66
C GLU A 254 1.72 8.32 2.83
N PRO A 255 0.56 7.67 2.67
CA PRO A 255 -0.11 6.99 3.77
C PRO A 255 0.72 5.85 4.39
N PHE A 256 1.53 5.14 3.56
CA PHE A 256 2.43 4.09 4.03
C PHE A 256 3.69 3.95 3.17
N GLY A 257 3.58 3.48 1.92
CA GLY A 257 4.73 3.25 1.03
C GLY A 257 5.19 1.78 1.00
N LEU A 258 4.35 0.87 0.50
CA LEU A 258 4.67 -0.56 0.38
C LEU A 258 6.00 -0.82 -0.34
N VAL A 259 6.31 -0.03 -1.37
CA VAL A 259 7.57 -0.14 -2.13
C VAL A 259 8.80 0.00 -1.25
N ILE A 260 8.73 0.81 -0.18
CA ILE A 260 9.84 0.99 0.76
C ILE A 260 10.15 -0.33 1.47
N ILE A 261 9.14 -0.98 2.03
CA ILE A 261 9.33 -2.25 2.73
C ILE A 261 9.62 -3.41 1.76
N GLU A 262 9.08 -3.39 0.54
CA GLU A 262 9.42 -4.36 -0.51
C GLU A 262 10.90 -4.27 -0.94
N ALA A 263 11.42 -3.06 -1.10
CA ALA A 263 12.84 -2.83 -1.39
C ALA A 263 13.73 -3.33 -0.25
N MET A 264 13.42 -2.91 0.99
CA MET A 264 14.18 -3.32 2.17
C MET A 264 14.11 -4.85 2.40
N ALA A 265 12.99 -5.50 2.11
CA ALA A 265 12.87 -6.96 2.16
C ALA A 265 13.78 -7.66 1.14
N CYS A 266 14.08 -7.02 0.01
CA CYS A 266 15.10 -7.44 -0.93
C CYS A 266 16.54 -7.09 -0.50
N GLY A 267 16.74 -6.51 0.68
CA GLY A 267 18.03 -6.04 1.17
C GLY A 267 18.49 -4.73 0.54
N VAL A 268 17.59 -3.98 -0.11
CA VAL A 268 17.91 -2.77 -0.87
C VAL A 268 17.50 -1.53 -0.07
N PRO A 269 18.44 -0.61 0.22
CA PRO A 269 18.14 0.62 0.96
C PRO A 269 17.33 1.61 0.10
N VAL A 270 16.56 2.46 0.80
CA VAL A 270 15.70 3.46 0.17
C VAL A 270 16.16 4.87 0.55
N ILE A 271 16.13 5.80 -0.42
CA ILE A 271 16.29 7.23 -0.17
C ILE A 271 14.95 7.90 -0.41
N GLY A 272 14.38 8.54 0.62
CA GLY A 272 13.09 9.21 0.54
C GLY A 272 13.07 10.61 1.16
N PHE A 273 12.05 11.41 0.84
CA PHE A 273 11.76 12.67 1.54
C PHE A 273 11.01 12.40 2.86
N PRO A 274 11.09 13.31 3.85
CA PRO A 274 10.44 13.16 5.16
C PRO A 274 8.93 13.49 5.10
N VAL A 275 8.18 12.80 4.24
CA VAL A 275 6.74 13.02 4.01
C VAL A 275 5.91 11.81 4.43
N GLY A 276 4.72 12.05 4.97
CA GLY A 276 3.80 11.00 5.38
C GLY A 276 4.43 9.97 6.31
N ALA A 277 4.28 8.68 5.98
CA ALA A 277 4.82 7.56 6.74
C ALA A 277 6.32 7.27 6.48
N VAL A 278 6.97 7.95 5.54
CA VAL A 278 8.37 7.67 5.17
C VAL A 278 9.32 7.71 6.39
N PRO A 279 9.24 8.72 7.30
CA PRO A 279 10.10 8.75 8.49
C PRO A 279 9.78 7.66 9.54
N GLU A 280 8.63 7.00 9.43
CA GLU A 280 8.27 5.90 10.33
C GLU A 280 8.89 4.57 9.89
N ILE A 281 9.20 4.44 8.57
CA ILE A 281 9.69 3.22 7.95
C ILE A 281 11.21 3.29 7.73
N ILE A 282 11.72 4.43 7.24
CA ILE A 282 13.16 4.62 7.00
C ILE A 282 13.85 5.07 8.28
N ARG A 283 14.76 4.24 8.78
CA ARG A 283 15.74 4.59 9.82
C ARG A 283 16.99 5.13 9.14
N HIS A 284 17.18 6.46 9.26
CA HIS A 284 18.28 7.16 8.58
C HIS A 284 19.65 6.59 8.95
N GLY A 285 20.41 6.14 7.96
CA GLY A 285 21.73 5.53 8.11
C GLY A 285 21.75 4.05 8.47
N GLU A 286 20.59 3.43 8.79
CA GLU A 286 20.51 2.00 9.16
C GLU A 286 19.94 1.15 8.00
N ASN A 287 18.79 1.55 7.42
CA ASN A 287 18.12 0.82 6.34
C ASN A 287 17.84 1.69 5.12
N GLY A 288 18.28 2.95 5.14
CA GLY A 288 18.06 3.93 4.08
C GLY A 288 18.41 5.34 4.55
N PHE A 289 18.01 6.34 3.76
CA PHE A 289 18.29 7.73 4.06
C PHE A 289 17.04 8.59 3.89
N ILE A 290 16.85 9.54 4.80
CA ILE A 290 15.85 10.59 4.71
C ILE A 290 16.57 11.86 4.28
N ALA A 291 16.22 12.38 3.10
CA ALA A 291 16.82 13.57 2.48
C ALA A 291 15.85 14.75 2.54
N LYS A 292 16.36 15.95 2.77
CA LYS A 292 15.56 17.18 2.80
C LYS A 292 15.28 17.73 1.41
N ASP A 293 16.18 17.45 0.48
CA ASP A 293 16.12 17.94 -0.89
C ASP A 293 16.84 17.00 -1.89
N VAL A 294 16.79 17.35 -3.17
CA VAL A 294 17.41 16.58 -4.25
C VAL A 294 18.94 16.50 -4.10
N ASN A 295 19.60 17.54 -3.57
CA ASN A 295 21.07 17.54 -3.42
C ASN A 295 21.50 16.56 -2.34
N GLU A 296 20.75 16.48 -1.22
CA GLU A 296 20.97 15.45 -0.19
C GLU A 296 20.69 14.04 -0.76
N MET A 297 19.61 13.85 -1.56
CA MET A 297 19.39 12.58 -2.24
C MET A 297 20.58 12.17 -3.11
N CYS A 298 21.11 13.08 -3.92
CA CYS A 298 22.32 12.83 -4.72
C CYS A 298 23.53 12.47 -3.85
N SER A 299 23.69 13.13 -2.70
CA SER A 299 24.78 12.84 -1.76
C SER A 299 24.66 11.42 -1.15
N TYR A 300 23.43 11.02 -0.80
CA TYR A 300 23.18 9.71 -0.20
C TYR A 300 23.29 8.55 -1.19
N THR A 301 23.18 8.79 -2.51
CA THR A 301 23.46 7.71 -3.49
C THR A 301 24.86 7.13 -3.34
N LYS A 302 25.84 7.93 -2.95
CA LYS A 302 27.23 7.52 -2.73
C LYS A 302 27.41 6.69 -1.43
N GLN A 303 26.44 6.71 -0.55
CA GLN A 303 26.47 6.06 0.75
C GLN A 303 25.62 4.78 0.81
N LEU A 304 24.87 4.46 -0.26
CA LEU A 304 24.02 3.27 -0.30
C LEU A 304 24.79 1.96 -0.03
N SER A 305 26.06 1.89 -0.45
CA SER A 305 26.92 0.73 -0.18
C SER A 305 27.26 0.51 1.30
N ASN A 306 27.10 1.53 2.14
CA ASN A 306 27.36 1.45 3.59
C ASN A 306 26.21 0.78 4.35
N ILE A 307 25.03 0.68 3.75
CA ILE A 307 23.85 0.04 4.36
C ILE A 307 23.96 -1.47 4.17
N ASP A 308 23.90 -2.23 5.26
CA ASP A 308 23.91 -3.69 5.17
C ASP A 308 22.57 -4.25 4.68
N ALA A 309 22.64 -5.16 3.71
CA ALA A 309 21.47 -5.77 3.10
C ALA A 309 20.66 -6.64 4.07
N GLN A 310 21.36 -7.36 4.94
CA GLN A 310 20.71 -8.19 5.95
C GLN A 310 19.98 -7.35 6.99
N THR A 311 20.52 -6.20 7.38
CA THR A 311 19.87 -5.24 8.28
C THR A 311 18.56 -4.72 7.68
N CYS A 312 18.55 -4.33 6.40
CA CYS A 312 17.32 -3.93 5.70
C CYS A 312 16.27 -5.04 5.73
N HIS A 313 16.66 -6.25 5.33
CA HIS A 313 15.76 -7.41 5.29
C HIS A 313 15.19 -7.74 6.66
N GLN A 314 16.05 -7.91 7.67
CA GLN A 314 15.63 -8.29 9.02
C GLN A 314 14.73 -7.25 9.66
N TYR A 315 14.94 -5.97 9.36
CA TYR A 315 14.05 -4.91 9.83
C TYR A 315 12.61 -5.12 9.32
N VAL A 316 12.43 -5.49 8.05
CA VAL A 316 11.10 -5.77 7.48
C VAL A 316 10.50 -7.04 8.07
N VAL A 317 11.31 -8.12 8.18
CA VAL A 317 10.87 -9.38 8.80
C VAL A 317 10.33 -9.15 10.20
N ASN A 318 10.98 -8.32 10.99
CA ASN A 318 10.59 -8.07 12.38
C ASN A 318 9.37 -7.13 12.50
N ASN A 319 9.19 -6.19 11.56
CA ASN A 319 8.24 -5.07 11.76
C ASN A 319 7.07 -5.05 10.79
N PHE A 320 7.15 -5.73 9.63
CA PHE A 320 6.15 -5.61 8.55
C PHE A 320 5.74 -6.97 7.96
N ASN A 321 5.71 -8.01 8.80
CA ASN A 321 5.26 -9.34 8.41
C ASN A 321 3.74 -9.52 8.56
N VAL A 322 3.20 -10.52 7.85
CA VAL A 322 1.76 -10.82 7.80
C VAL A 322 1.21 -11.25 9.16
N GLU A 323 1.99 -12.03 9.93
CA GLU A 323 1.56 -12.52 11.25
C GLU A 323 1.30 -11.37 12.22
N ARG A 324 2.23 -10.40 12.30
CA ARG A 324 2.07 -9.19 13.11
C ARG A 324 0.79 -8.43 12.73
N MET A 325 0.60 -8.18 11.42
CA MET A 325 -0.58 -7.46 10.93
C MET A 325 -1.88 -8.19 11.31
N ALA A 326 -1.94 -9.51 11.10
CA ALA A 326 -3.10 -10.31 11.44
C ALA A 326 -3.38 -10.33 12.96
N ASN A 327 -2.33 -10.40 13.80
CA ASN A 327 -2.46 -10.32 15.25
C ASN A 327 -3.04 -8.99 15.71
N GLU A 328 -2.57 -7.88 15.13
CA GLU A 328 -3.07 -6.54 15.45
C GLU A 328 -4.53 -6.34 15.02
N TYR A 329 -4.92 -6.80 13.83
CA TYR A 329 -6.33 -6.77 13.40
C TYR A 329 -7.23 -7.65 14.26
N GLU A 330 -6.80 -8.87 14.60
CA GLU A 330 -7.55 -9.74 15.50
C GLU A 330 -7.78 -9.08 16.87
N ALA A 331 -6.76 -8.43 17.42
CA ALA A 331 -6.89 -7.71 18.69
C ALA A 331 -7.91 -6.55 18.59
N VAL A 332 -7.92 -5.80 17.48
CA VAL A 332 -8.91 -4.75 17.23
C VAL A 332 -10.32 -5.34 17.11
N PHE A 333 -10.48 -6.43 16.36
CA PHE A 333 -11.78 -7.09 16.21
C PHE A 333 -12.33 -7.57 17.55
N ASN A 334 -11.51 -8.25 18.35
CA ASN A 334 -11.89 -8.69 19.70
C ASN A 334 -12.27 -7.53 20.62
N LYS A 335 -11.52 -6.43 20.60
CA LYS A 335 -11.82 -5.22 21.37
C LYS A 335 -13.20 -4.67 21.04
N ILE A 336 -13.53 -4.55 19.74
CA ILE A 336 -14.80 -4.00 19.27
C ILE A 336 -15.98 -4.92 19.60
N LEU A 337 -15.81 -6.23 19.46
CA LEU A 337 -16.85 -7.21 19.81
C LEU A 337 -17.14 -7.22 21.32
N ASN A 338 -16.11 -7.12 22.16
CA ASN A 338 -16.27 -7.09 23.62
C ASN A 338 -16.83 -5.74 24.16
N THR A 339 -16.77 -4.64 23.40
CA THR A 339 -17.33 -3.35 23.82
C THR A 339 -18.86 -3.29 23.63
N LYS A 340 -19.45 -4.23 22.86
CA LYS A 340 -20.90 -4.33 22.64
C LYS A 340 -21.64 -5.22 23.66
N LEU A 341 -20.92 -5.89 24.58
CA LEU A 341 -21.46 -6.63 25.72
C LEU A 341 -21.53 -5.76 26.98
#